data_abb795b07d84f92b17b1f579dbed707d
#
_entry.id   abb795b07d84f92b17b1f579dbed707d
#
_cell.length_a   1.000
_cell.length_b   1.000
_cell.length_c   1.000
_cell.angle_alpha   90.00
_cell.angle_beta   90.00
_cell.angle_gamma   90.00
#
_symmetry.space_group_name_H-M   'P 1'
#
loop_
_entity.id
_entity.type
_entity.pdbx_description
1 polymer ?
#
loop_
_entity_poly.entity_id
_entity_poly.type
_entity_poly.pdbx_seq_one_letter_code
_entity_poly.pdbx_strand_id
1 'polypeptide(L)'
;MGAEALCVAHFEGQRSEGKAQLETDHVLFRGSFRLKIPHASITTVDANAGTLTITYREGTAIFELGPAAAKWADKIRNPRSLLDKLGVKSGMRVAVVGVDDDDFLAQLAGRVADVATRAPKKGTDIVFFQANAASDLAKLEKLRGYLEPDGAIWVVHTKGKGAAFKDVEVFAAAKRAKLVDVKVASFSATHTAEKLVIPVSLRGEPLDRKGT
;
A
#
# COMPACT_ATOMS: atom_id res chain seq x y z
N MET A 1 7.75 1.05 0.04
CA MET A 1 9.17 0.66 0.20
C MET A 1 9.53 0.76 1.67
N GLY A 2 10.05 -0.32 2.23
CA GLY A 2 10.59 -0.35 3.58
C GLY A 2 11.84 0.54 3.71
N ALA A 3 12.21 0.89 4.91
CA ALA A 3 13.49 1.52 5.19
C ALA A 3 14.50 0.43 5.58
N GLU A 4 15.77 0.60 5.21
CA GLU A 4 16.82 -0.33 5.61
C GLU A 4 18.05 0.43 6.12
N ALA A 5 18.77 -0.21 7.02
CA ALA A 5 20.02 0.30 7.58
C ALA A 5 20.96 -0.84 7.95
N LEU A 6 22.27 -0.62 7.77
CA LEU A 6 23.29 -1.43 8.42
C LEU A 6 23.43 -0.93 9.85
N CYS A 7 23.42 -1.83 10.81
CA CYS A 7 23.47 -1.49 12.23
C CYS A 7 24.00 -2.65 13.07
N VAL A 8 24.31 -2.33 14.32
CA VAL A 8 24.49 -3.33 15.36
C VAL A 8 23.14 -3.61 16.00
N ALA A 9 22.81 -4.88 16.18
CA ALA A 9 21.63 -5.28 16.94
C ALA A 9 22.00 -6.13 18.16
N HIS A 10 21.24 -5.94 19.24
CA HIS A 10 21.37 -6.70 20.47
C HIS A 10 20.03 -7.38 20.77
N PHE A 11 20.07 -8.68 21.03
CA PHE A 11 18.91 -9.49 21.39
C PHE A 11 19.33 -10.69 22.21
N GLU A 12 18.69 -10.97 23.35
CA GLU A 12 18.98 -12.10 24.25
C GLU A 12 20.46 -12.25 24.62
N GLY A 13 21.13 -11.12 24.92
CA GLY A 13 22.55 -11.10 25.25
C GLY A 13 23.51 -11.27 24.07
N GLN A 14 22.99 -11.50 22.86
CA GLN A 14 23.79 -11.56 21.64
C GLN A 14 23.96 -10.17 21.03
N ARG A 15 25.11 -9.91 20.43
CA ARG A 15 25.41 -8.70 19.65
C ARG A 15 25.84 -9.11 18.24
N SER A 16 25.27 -8.48 17.24
CA SER A 16 25.60 -8.75 15.83
C SER A 16 25.55 -7.51 14.98
N GLU A 17 26.51 -7.36 14.10
CA GLU A 17 26.39 -6.47 12.95
C GLU A 17 25.52 -7.12 11.89
N GLY A 18 24.70 -6.31 11.20
CA GLY A 18 23.81 -6.82 10.19
C GLY A 18 22.95 -5.76 9.54
N LYS A 19 21.99 -6.22 8.75
CA LYS A 19 21.02 -5.38 8.05
C LYS A 19 19.66 -5.43 8.74
N ALA A 20 19.22 -4.30 9.24
CA ALA A 20 17.87 -4.11 9.71
C ALA A 20 16.99 -3.56 8.58
N GLN A 21 15.73 -4.00 8.52
CA GLN A 21 14.71 -3.57 7.57
C GLN A 21 13.42 -3.26 8.32
N LEU A 22 12.89 -2.06 8.14
CA LEU A 22 11.58 -1.67 8.64
C LEU A 22 10.56 -1.85 7.52
N GLU A 23 9.81 -2.92 7.59
CA GLU A 23 8.74 -3.22 6.65
C GLU A 23 7.38 -2.65 7.13
N THR A 24 6.33 -2.86 6.34
CA THR A 24 5.01 -2.31 6.64
C THR A 24 4.39 -2.92 7.90
N ASP A 25 4.68 -4.18 8.19
CA ASP A 25 4.05 -5.01 9.22
C ASP A 25 5.04 -5.62 10.22
N HIS A 26 6.35 -5.47 9.99
CA HIS A 26 7.38 -6.02 10.87
C HIS A 26 8.71 -5.28 10.76
N VAL A 27 9.56 -5.45 11.76
CA VAL A 27 11.00 -5.18 11.72
C VAL A 27 11.73 -6.50 11.49
N LEU A 28 12.66 -6.52 10.54
CA LEU A 28 13.48 -7.68 10.22
C LEU A 28 14.95 -7.34 10.41
N PHE A 29 15.71 -8.22 11.07
CA PHE A 29 17.16 -8.13 11.17
C PHE A 29 17.82 -9.40 10.62
N ARG A 30 18.93 -9.24 9.93
CA ARG A 30 19.76 -10.31 9.38
C ARG A 30 21.21 -10.00 9.65
N GLY A 31 21.81 -10.79 10.54
CA GLY A 31 23.21 -10.78 10.91
C GLY A 31 23.64 -12.20 11.27
N SER A 32 24.44 -12.36 12.33
CA SER A 32 24.77 -13.69 12.89
C SER A 32 23.52 -14.40 13.44
N PHE A 33 22.52 -13.63 13.84
CA PHE A 33 21.17 -14.13 14.13
C PHE A 33 20.15 -13.46 13.21
N ARG A 34 18.95 -14.06 13.13
CA ARG A 34 17.80 -13.48 12.42
C ARG A 34 16.72 -13.16 13.43
N LEU A 35 16.13 -11.96 13.28
CA LEU A 35 15.04 -11.51 14.13
C LEU A 35 13.93 -10.94 13.27
N LYS A 36 12.69 -11.38 13.50
CA LYS A 36 11.51 -10.80 12.86
C LYS A 36 10.52 -10.40 13.94
N ILE A 37 10.28 -9.11 14.09
CA ILE A 37 9.37 -8.53 15.08
C ILE A 37 8.11 -8.01 14.38
N PRO A 38 6.98 -8.72 14.44
CA PRO A 38 5.72 -8.22 13.91
C PRO A 38 5.28 -6.95 14.66
N HIS A 39 4.83 -5.91 13.96
CA HIS A 39 4.38 -4.68 14.61
C HIS A 39 3.24 -4.94 15.59
N ALA A 40 2.35 -5.89 15.30
CA ALA A 40 1.26 -6.28 16.20
C ALA A 40 1.71 -6.91 17.54
N SER A 41 2.96 -7.37 17.64
CA SER A 41 3.54 -7.93 18.88
C SER A 41 4.28 -6.90 19.72
N ILE A 42 4.50 -5.69 19.21
CA ILE A 42 5.27 -4.65 19.87
C ILE A 42 4.44 -4.01 20.99
N THR A 43 5.02 -3.94 22.18
CA THR A 43 4.42 -3.30 23.35
C THR A 43 4.96 -1.89 23.57
N THR A 44 6.26 -1.70 23.40
CA THR A 44 6.87 -0.36 23.49
C THR A 44 7.95 -0.16 22.44
N VAL A 45 8.11 1.10 22.02
CA VAL A 45 9.16 1.52 21.10
C VAL A 45 9.75 2.82 21.62
N ASP A 46 11.05 2.85 21.81
CA ASP A 46 11.78 4.05 22.21
C ASP A 46 12.97 4.33 21.30
N ALA A 47 13.27 5.60 21.11
CA ALA A 47 14.45 6.03 20.39
C ALA A 47 15.20 7.08 21.20
N ASN A 48 16.44 6.78 21.56
CA ASN A 48 17.31 7.66 22.31
C ASN A 48 18.75 7.55 21.79
N ALA A 49 19.41 8.69 21.63
CA ALA A 49 20.84 8.79 21.26
C ALA A 49 21.24 7.88 20.06
N GLY A 50 20.37 7.78 19.06
CA GLY A 50 20.64 6.94 17.86
C GLY A 50 20.33 5.46 18.03
N THR A 51 19.81 5.06 19.17
CA THR A 51 19.42 3.69 19.48
C THR A 51 17.91 3.54 19.44
N LEU A 52 17.41 2.54 18.72
CA LEU A 52 16.01 2.13 18.72
C LEU A 52 15.84 0.90 19.60
N THR A 53 15.02 1.02 20.64
CA THR A 53 14.66 -0.09 21.54
C THR A 53 13.23 -0.50 21.27
N ILE A 54 13.02 -1.79 20.99
CA ILE A 54 11.70 -2.39 20.72
C ILE A 54 11.45 -3.48 21.76
N THR A 55 10.46 -3.30 22.60
CA THR A 55 9.97 -4.37 23.49
C THR A 55 8.73 -5.01 22.86
N TYR A 56 8.71 -6.31 22.80
CA TYR A 56 7.65 -7.08 22.20
C TYR A 56 7.47 -8.40 22.98
N ARG A 57 6.51 -9.23 22.58
CA ARG A 57 6.11 -10.41 23.32
C ARG A 57 7.27 -11.36 23.70
N GLU A 58 8.29 -11.48 22.85
CA GLU A 58 9.40 -12.45 23.01
C GLU A 58 10.62 -11.83 23.68
N GLY A 59 10.64 -10.51 23.96
CA GLY A 59 11.76 -9.85 24.65
C GLY A 59 11.98 -8.41 24.20
N THR A 60 13.21 -7.93 24.38
CA THR A 60 13.62 -6.59 23.96
C THR A 60 14.76 -6.68 22.98
N ALA A 61 14.58 -6.04 21.82
CA ALA A 61 15.61 -5.88 20.81
C ALA A 61 16.09 -4.43 20.75
N ILE A 62 17.38 -4.22 20.60
CA ILE A 62 18.02 -2.92 20.53
C ILE A 62 18.76 -2.83 19.20
N PHE A 63 18.58 -1.71 18.48
CA PHE A 63 19.24 -1.46 17.17
C PHE A 63 19.96 -0.12 17.20
N GLU A 64 21.25 -0.12 16.95
CA GLU A 64 22.08 1.09 16.85
C GLU A 64 21.93 1.68 15.44
N LEU A 65 20.91 2.51 15.20
CA LEU A 65 20.52 3.01 13.88
C LEU A 65 21.00 4.44 13.60
N GLY A 66 21.69 5.09 14.57
CA GLY A 66 22.08 6.48 14.44
C GLY A 66 20.87 7.39 14.16
N PRO A 67 20.97 8.33 13.21
CA PRO A 67 19.89 9.30 12.93
C PRO A 67 18.57 8.65 12.45
N ALA A 68 18.60 7.38 12.05
CA ALA A 68 17.41 6.68 11.59
C ALA A 68 16.50 6.20 12.74
N ALA A 69 17.03 6.07 13.96
CA ALA A 69 16.31 5.53 15.13
C ALA A 69 14.99 6.28 15.40
N ALA A 70 15.04 7.60 15.48
CA ALA A 70 13.86 8.43 15.74
C ALA A 70 12.79 8.30 14.65
N LYS A 71 13.21 8.27 13.36
CA LYS A 71 12.29 8.09 12.23
C LYS A 71 11.64 6.70 12.22
N TRP A 72 12.38 5.67 12.63
CA TRP A 72 11.84 4.32 12.70
C TRP A 72 10.86 4.20 13.86
N ALA A 73 11.21 4.74 15.03
CA ALA A 73 10.30 4.77 16.17
C ALA A 73 8.97 5.46 15.84
N ASP A 74 9.01 6.62 15.18
CA ASP A 74 7.82 7.34 14.75
C ASP A 74 6.97 6.51 13.78
N LYS A 75 7.58 5.88 12.77
CA LYS A 75 6.86 5.03 11.82
C LYS A 75 6.22 3.81 12.46
N ILE A 76 6.83 3.25 13.51
CA ILE A 76 6.29 2.09 14.24
C ILE A 76 5.14 2.53 15.15
N ARG A 77 5.28 3.66 15.85
CA ARG A 77 4.24 4.23 16.73
C ARG A 77 3.04 4.75 15.95
N ASN A 78 3.30 5.35 14.79
CA ASN A 78 2.32 6.04 13.95
C ASN A 78 2.30 5.41 12.55
N PRO A 79 1.85 4.15 12.40
CA PRO A 79 1.79 3.52 11.10
C PRO A 79 0.79 4.26 10.22
N ARG A 80 1.20 4.60 9.00
CA ARG A 80 0.26 5.19 8.04
C ARG A 80 -0.92 4.27 7.85
N SER A 81 -2.12 4.82 7.95
CA SER A 81 -3.34 4.07 7.69
C SER A 81 -3.35 3.51 6.25
N LEU A 82 -4.19 2.51 5.99
CA LEU A 82 -4.36 2.00 4.63
C LEU A 82 -4.79 3.13 3.67
N LEU A 83 -5.74 3.97 4.09
CA LEU A 83 -6.23 5.09 3.29
C LEU A 83 -5.11 6.11 2.97
N ASP A 84 -4.20 6.40 3.92
CA ASP A 84 -3.06 7.28 3.66
C ASP A 84 -2.08 6.66 2.67
N LYS A 85 -1.84 5.36 2.74
CA LYS A 85 -1.00 4.61 1.77
C LYS A 85 -1.61 4.62 0.38
N LEU A 86 -2.94 4.55 0.29
CA LEU A 86 -3.69 4.59 -0.96
C LEU A 86 -3.94 6.03 -1.47
N GLY A 87 -3.59 7.05 -0.66
CA GLY A 87 -3.69 8.45 -1.05
C GLY A 87 -5.09 9.05 -0.97
N VAL A 88 -5.97 8.43 -0.15
CA VAL A 88 -7.33 8.93 0.08
C VAL A 88 -7.29 10.13 1.02
N LYS A 89 -7.84 11.25 0.58
CA LYS A 89 -7.95 12.49 1.36
C LYS A 89 -9.42 12.87 1.56
N SER A 90 -9.70 13.64 2.61
CA SER A 90 -11.00 14.26 2.81
C SER A 90 -11.34 15.15 1.60
N GLY A 91 -12.62 15.19 1.24
CA GLY A 91 -13.11 15.98 0.09
C GLY A 91 -12.95 15.31 -1.28
N MET A 92 -12.28 14.18 -1.38
CA MET A 92 -12.21 13.40 -2.63
C MET A 92 -13.54 12.72 -2.94
N ARG A 93 -13.80 12.55 -4.24
CA ARG A 93 -14.87 11.72 -4.77
C ARG A 93 -14.31 10.32 -5.06
N VAL A 94 -14.80 9.33 -4.34
CA VAL A 94 -14.28 7.96 -4.40
C VAL A 94 -15.36 7.00 -4.91
N ALA A 95 -14.96 6.04 -5.73
CA ALA A 95 -15.84 4.94 -6.13
C ALA A 95 -15.23 3.60 -5.72
N VAL A 96 -16.09 2.67 -5.30
CA VAL A 96 -15.73 1.30 -4.93
C VAL A 96 -16.51 0.34 -5.83
N VAL A 97 -15.77 -0.46 -6.59
CA VAL A 97 -16.34 -1.37 -7.58
C VAL A 97 -15.89 -2.80 -7.25
N GLY A 98 -16.75 -3.56 -6.62
CA GLY A 98 -16.54 -4.98 -6.30
C GLY A 98 -15.62 -5.25 -5.11
N VAL A 99 -15.07 -4.25 -4.42
CA VAL A 99 -14.30 -4.46 -3.19
C VAL A 99 -15.29 -4.71 -2.05
N ASP A 100 -15.16 -5.88 -1.44
CA ASP A 100 -15.99 -6.38 -0.35
C ASP A 100 -15.09 -6.62 0.88
N ASP A 101 -14.68 -5.54 1.52
CA ASP A 101 -13.86 -5.53 2.74
C ASP A 101 -14.48 -4.51 3.70
N ASP A 102 -15.21 -5.00 4.70
CA ASP A 102 -15.98 -4.18 5.63
C ASP A 102 -15.10 -3.18 6.39
N ASP A 103 -13.91 -3.59 6.82
CA ASP A 103 -12.98 -2.71 7.54
C ASP A 103 -12.49 -1.58 6.65
N PHE A 104 -12.19 -1.86 5.39
CA PHE A 104 -11.81 -0.83 4.42
C PHE A 104 -12.98 0.12 4.14
N LEU A 105 -14.19 -0.42 3.91
CA LEU A 105 -15.38 0.38 3.64
C LEU A 105 -15.75 1.28 4.82
N ALA A 106 -15.66 0.78 6.05
CA ALA A 106 -15.90 1.56 7.26
C ALA A 106 -14.89 2.71 7.43
N GLN A 107 -13.58 2.42 7.22
CA GLN A 107 -12.54 3.45 7.24
C GLN A 107 -12.77 4.51 6.16
N LEU A 108 -13.16 4.07 4.94
CA LEU A 108 -13.43 4.96 3.81
C LEU A 108 -14.59 5.89 4.10
N ALA A 109 -15.71 5.37 4.62
CA ALA A 109 -16.88 6.16 5.01
C ALA A 109 -16.58 7.18 6.10
N GLY A 110 -15.65 6.85 7.03
CA GLY A 110 -15.17 7.80 8.04
C GLY A 110 -14.26 8.90 7.50
N ARG A 111 -13.67 8.73 6.31
CA ARG A 111 -12.72 9.67 5.70
C ARG A 111 -13.34 10.54 4.61
N VAL A 112 -14.27 9.99 3.82
CA VAL A 112 -14.78 10.58 2.58
C VAL A 112 -16.30 10.57 2.58
N ALA A 113 -16.90 11.73 2.32
CA ALA A 113 -18.36 11.87 2.29
C ALA A 113 -19.01 11.41 0.97
N ASP A 114 -18.31 11.55 -0.18
CA ASP A 114 -18.80 11.15 -1.50
C ASP A 114 -18.20 9.82 -1.93
N VAL A 115 -18.85 8.73 -1.52
CA VAL A 115 -18.45 7.35 -1.87
C VAL A 115 -19.55 6.70 -2.72
N ALA A 116 -19.21 6.37 -3.98
CA ALA A 116 -20.08 5.61 -4.86
C ALA A 116 -19.75 4.10 -4.78
N THR A 117 -20.70 3.26 -4.36
CA THR A 117 -20.47 1.81 -4.13
C THR A 117 -20.87 0.90 -5.29
N ARG A 118 -21.42 1.41 -6.38
CA ARG A 118 -21.86 0.60 -7.54
C ARG A 118 -21.19 0.99 -8.84
N ALA A 119 -21.21 2.27 -9.17
CA ALA A 119 -20.63 2.77 -10.41
C ALA A 119 -19.98 4.14 -10.16
N PRO A 120 -18.79 4.40 -10.70
CA PRO A 120 -18.16 5.70 -10.60
C PRO A 120 -18.98 6.76 -11.36
N LYS A 121 -18.94 8.00 -10.88
CA LYS A 121 -19.45 9.17 -11.57
C LYS A 121 -18.33 9.89 -12.31
N LYS A 122 -18.67 10.70 -13.32
CA LYS A 122 -17.68 11.60 -13.94
C LYS A 122 -17.04 12.50 -12.89
N GLY A 123 -15.74 12.69 -13.01
CA GLY A 123 -14.97 13.48 -12.04
C GLY A 123 -14.63 12.72 -10.76
N THR A 124 -14.49 11.38 -10.82
CA THR A 124 -14.04 10.56 -9.69
C THR A 124 -12.52 10.69 -9.52
N ASP A 125 -12.06 11.02 -8.30
CA ASP A 125 -10.64 11.14 -7.98
C ASP A 125 -9.96 9.76 -7.83
N ILE A 126 -10.64 8.81 -7.17
CA ILE A 126 -10.11 7.47 -6.94
C ILE A 126 -11.19 6.42 -7.18
N VAL A 127 -10.85 5.42 -7.97
CA VAL A 127 -11.65 4.19 -8.11
C VAL A 127 -10.91 3.03 -7.46
N PHE A 128 -11.51 2.37 -6.49
CA PHE A 128 -11.09 1.07 -5.99
C PHE A 128 -11.84 -0.01 -6.76
N PHE A 129 -11.11 -0.81 -7.52
CA PHE A 129 -11.69 -1.82 -8.40
C PHE A 129 -11.13 -3.20 -8.06
N GLN A 130 -11.98 -4.11 -7.60
CA GLN A 130 -11.57 -5.50 -7.37
C GLN A 130 -11.67 -6.29 -8.66
N ALA A 131 -10.55 -6.90 -9.04
CA ALA A 131 -10.46 -7.84 -10.13
C ALA A 131 -10.27 -9.27 -9.58
N ASN A 132 -11.22 -10.15 -9.85
CA ASN A 132 -11.20 -11.54 -9.39
C ASN A 132 -10.69 -12.49 -10.49
N ALA A 133 -10.66 -12.04 -11.74
CA ALA A 133 -10.13 -12.77 -12.88
C ALA A 133 -9.44 -11.80 -13.87
N ALA A 134 -8.56 -12.32 -14.73
CA ALA A 134 -7.89 -11.52 -15.75
C ALA A 134 -8.88 -10.85 -16.73
N SER A 135 -10.03 -11.48 -16.99
CA SER A 135 -11.12 -10.91 -17.81
C SER A 135 -11.70 -9.62 -17.23
N ASP A 136 -11.69 -9.46 -15.90
CA ASP A 136 -12.19 -8.24 -15.25
C ASP A 136 -11.38 -7.01 -15.63
N LEU A 137 -10.09 -7.20 -15.95
CA LEU A 137 -9.18 -6.10 -16.32
C LEU A 137 -9.62 -5.36 -17.58
N ALA A 138 -10.48 -5.94 -18.42
CA ALA A 138 -11.08 -5.25 -19.57
C ALA A 138 -11.94 -4.03 -19.14
N LYS A 139 -12.43 -4.00 -17.88
CA LYS A 139 -13.21 -2.89 -17.33
C LYS A 139 -12.38 -1.61 -17.14
N LEU A 140 -11.04 -1.71 -17.11
CA LEU A 140 -10.15 -0.56 -16.87
C LEU A 140 -10.35 0.57 -17.89
N GLU A 141 -10.59 0.24 -19.16
CA GLU A 141 -10.83 1.24 -20.21
C GLU A 141 -12.09 2.06 -19.90
N LYS A 142 -13.18 1.40 -19.51
CA LYS A 142 -14.42 2.07 -19.11
C LYS A 142 -14.22 2.89 -17.83
N LEU A 143 -13.54 2.33 -16.82
CA LEU A 143 -13.31 2.98 -15.53
C LEU A 143 -12.46 4.25 -15.69
N ARG A 144 -11.44 4.24 -16.55
CA ARG A 144 -10.64 5.42 -16.91
C ARG A 144 -11.53 6.60 -17.32
N GLY A 145 -12.61 6.33 -18.05
CA GLY A 145 -13.54 7.37 -18.55
C GLY A 145 -14.30 8.13 -17.48
N TYR A 146 -14.23 7.71 -16.23
CA TYR A 146 -14.85 8.40 -15.10
C TYR A 146 -13.88 9.20 -14.26
N LEU A 147 -12.56 9.01 -14.43
CA LEU A 147 -11.54 9.68 -13.64
C LEU A 147 -11.45 11.17 -13.93
N GLU A 148 -11.06 11.92 -12.91
CA GLU A 148 -10.41 13.20 -13.09
C GLU A 148 -9.05 13.03 -13.81
N PRO A 149 -8.52 14.04 -14.49
CA PRO A 149 -7.26 13.92 -15.22
C PRO A 149 -6.07 13.46 -14.37
N ASP A 150 -6.06 13.80 -13.09
CA ASP A 150 -5.06 13.39 -12.10
C ASP A 150 -5.54 12.26 -11.16
N GLY A 151 -6.71 11.72 -11.44
CA GLY A 151 -7.32 10.61 -10.71
C GLY A 151 -6.58 9.29 -10.88
N ALA A 152 -7.00 8.29 -10.10
CA ALA A 152 -6.35 6.98 -10.08
C ALA A 152 -7.36 5.83 -9.98
N ILE A 153 -7.00 4.68 -10.56
CA ILE A 153 -7.64 3.40 -10.30
C ILE A 153 -6.68 2.56 -9.46
N TRP A 154 -7.15 2.06 -8.33
CA TRP A 154 -6.50 1.02 -7.57
C TRP A 154 -7.13 -0.33 -7.93
N VAL A 155 -6.37 -1.17 -8.62
CA VAL A 155 -6.77 -2.54 -8.94
C VAL A 155 -6.45 -3.42 -7.73
N VAL A 156 -7.47 -3.87 -7.02
CA VAL A 156 -7.36 -4.75 -5.86
C VAL A 156 -7.51 -6.20 -6.34
N HIS A 157 -6.56 -7.06 -6.03
CA HIS A 157 -6.61 -8.47 -6.37
C HIS A 157 -5.86 -9.35 -5.37
N THR A 158 -6.11 -10.65 -5.38
CA THR A 158 -5.45 -11.62 -4.52
C THR A 158 -3.94 -11.69 -4.82
N LYS A 159 -3.12 -11.89 -3.78
CA LYS A 159 -1.67 -12.01 -3.88
C LYS A 159 -1.18 -13.42 -3.53
N GLY A 160 0.05 -13.73 -3.94
CA GLY A 160 0.72 -14.99 -3.60
C GLY A 160 0.27 -16.18 -4.46
N LYS A 161 0.37 -17.39 -3.92
CA LYS A 161 0.10 -18.63 -4.67
C LYS A 161 -1.34 -18.81 -5.13
N GLY A 162 -2.30 -18.07 -4.52
CA GLY A 162 -3.72 -18.08 -4.89
C GLY A 162 -4.13 -16.95 -5.83
N ALA A 163 -3.19 -16.19 -6.38
CA ALA A 163 -3.50 -15.11 -7.32
C ALA A 163 -4.14 -15.66 -8.59
N ALA A 164 -5.30 -15.11 -8.98
CA ALA A 164 -6.02 -15.51 -10.19
C ALA A 164 -5.30 -15.09 -11.49
N PHE A 165 -4.42 -14.11 -11.40
CA PHE A 165 -3.58 -13.59 -12.48
C PHE A 165 -2.32 -12.92 -11.88
N LYS A 166 -1.37 -12.55 -12.71
CA LYS A 166 -0.09 -11.95 -12.31
C LYS A 166 -0.12 -10.43 -12.56
N ASP A 167 0.74 -9.69 -11.84
CA ASP A 167 0.92 -8.24 -12.00
C ASP A 167 1.18 -7.83 -13.46
N VAL A 168 1.90 -8.68 -14.24
CA VAL A 168 2.15 -8.46 -15.67
C VAL A 168 0.87 -8.36 -16.50
N GLU A 169 -0.20 -9.04 -16.10
CA GLU A 169 -1.49 -8.98 -16.80
C GLU A 169 -2.21 -7.66 -16.48
N VAL A 170 -2.05 -7.14 -15.24
CA VAL A 170 -2.53 -5.81 -14.86
C VAL A 170 -1.82 -4.74 -15.67
N PHE A 171 -0.49 -4.82 -15.80
CA PHE A 171 0.30 -3.85 -16.59
C PHE A 171 -0.07 -3.88 -18.07
N ALA A 172 -0.27 -5.07 -18.64
CA ALA A 172 -0.72 -5.21 -20.03
C ALA A 172 -2.12 -4.62 -20.25
N ALA A 173 -3.04 -4.83 -19.30
CA ALA A 173 -4.38 -4.26 -19.36
C ALA A 173 -4.37 -2.74 -19.15
N ALA A 174 -3.55 -2.24 -18.23
CA ALA A 174 -3.35 -0.81 -18.01
C ALA A 174 -2.88 -0.11 -19.29
N LYS A 175 -1.88 -0.68 -19.97
CA LYS A 175 -1.37 -0.14 -21.25
C LYS A 175 -2.46 -0.07 -22.32
N ARG A 176 -3.30 -1.11 -22.45
CA ARG A 176 -4.45 -1.10 -23.38
C ARG A 176 -5.45 0.00 -23.02
N ALA A 177 -5.70 0.20 -21.73
CA ALA A 177 -6.58 1.26 -21.22
C ALA A 177 -5.92 2.66 -21.23
N LYS A 178 -4.73 2.84 -21.79
CA LYS A 178 -3.94 4.09 -21.77
C LYS A 178 -3.71 4.59 -20.34
N LEU A 179 -3.43 3.68 -19.42
CA LEU A 179 -3.04 3.94 -18.03
C LEU A 179 -1.61 3.46 -17.81
N VAL A 180 -0.95 4.00 -16.78
CA VAL A 180 0.37 3.54 -16.31
C VAL A 180 0.31 3.20 -14.84
N ASP A 181 1.03 2.14 -14.46
CA ASP A 181 1.25 1.76 -13.08
C ASP A 181 2.28 2.69 -12.44
N VAL A 182 2.02 3.09 -11.21
CA VAL A 182 2.91 4.02 -10.48
C VAL A 182 3.24 3.55 -9.08
N LYS A 183 2.48 2.60 -8.53
CA LYS A 183 2.69 2.14 -7.16
C LYS A 183 1.96 0.83 -6.91
N VAL A 184 2.58 -0.04 -6.11
CA VAL A 184 1.95 -1.21 -5.51
C VAL A 184 1.86 -1.02 -3.99
N ALA A 185 0.75 -1.43 -3.39
CA ALA A 185 0.54 -1.39 -1.94
C ALA A 185 -0.08 -2.70 -1.45
N SER A 186 0.30 -3.14 -0.25
CA SER A 186 -0.44 -4.20 0.43
C SER A 186 -1.80 -3.64 0.85
N PHE A 187 -2.87 -4.23 0.36
CA PHE A 187 -4.25 -3.83 0.68
C PHE A 187 -4.72 -4.53 1.96
N SER A 188 -4.58 -5.85 2.02
CA SER A 188 -4.89 -6.67 3.20
C SER A 188 -3.89 -7.81 3.34
N ALA A 189 -4.13 -8.75 4.26
CA ALA A 189 -3.31 -9.95 4.41
C ALA A 189 -3.28 -10.79 3.11
N THR A 190 -4.39 -10.82 2.37
CA THR A 190 -4.61 -11.65 1.17
C THR A 190 -4.62 -10.89 -0.14
N HIS A 191 -4.74 -9.55 -0.12
CA HIS A 191 -4.86 -8.72 -1.32
C HIS A 191 -3.73 -7.70 -1.45
N THR A 192 -3.37 -7.41 -2.68
CA THR A 192 -2.53 -6.29 -3.11
C THR A 192 -3.38 -5.28 -3.87
N ALA A 193 -2.89 -4.06 -3.99
CA ALA A 193 -3.52 -3.01 -4.79
C ALA A 193 -2.46 -2.33 -5.66
N GLU A 194 -2.74 -2.21 -6.96
CA GLU A 194 -1.89 -1.55 -7.94
C GLU A 194 -2.51 -0.24 -8.40
N LYS A 195 -1.77 0.84 -8.23
CA LYS A 195 -2.21 2.19 -8.62
C LYS A 195 -1.94 2.44 -10.08
N LEU A 196 -2.99 2.66 -10.84
CA LEU A 196 -2.96 3.05 -12.24
C LEU A 196 -3.42 4.50 -12.38
N VAL A 197 -2.72 5.29 -13.19
CA VAL A 197 -3.04 6.70 -13.44
C VAL A 197 -3.03 7.01 -14.93
N ILE A 198 -3.71 8.09 -15.32
CA ILE A 198 -3.62 8.63 -16.67
C ILE A 198 -2.24 9.29 -16.83
N PRO A 199 -1.44 8.90 -17.85
CA PRO A 199 -0.17 9.57 -18.15
C PRO A 199 -0.36 11.07 -18.31
N VAL A 200 0.61 11.86 -17.84
CA VAL A 200 0.52 13.34 -17.90
C VAL A 200 0.29 13.83 -19.34
N SER A 201 0.91 13.17 -20.32
CA SER A 201 0.74 13.47 -21.75
C SER A 201 -0.68 13.24 -22.30
N LEU A 202 -1.48 12.44 -21.60
CA LEU A 202 -2.86 12.11 -22.01
C LEU A 202 -3.93 12.79 -21.13
N ARG A 203 -3.52 13.64 -20.20
CA ARG A 203 -4.44 14.41 -19.35
C ARG A 203 -5.03 15.55 -20.17
N GLY A 204 -6.34 15.53 -20.40
CA GLY A 204 -7.04 16.54 -21.21
C GLY A 204 -7.42 16.06 -22.62
N GLU A 205 -6.94 14.89 -23.06
CA GLU A 205 -7.48 14.27 -24.27
C GLU A 205 -8.87 13.66 -24.00
N PRO A 206 -9.89 13.98 -24.80
CA PRO A 206 -11.16 13.27 -24.76
C PRO A 206 -10.91 11.79 -25.02
N LEU A 207 -11.57 10.90 -24.30
CA LEU A 207 -11.59 9.48 -24.67
C LEU A 207 -12.20 9.38 -26.07
N ASP A 208 -11.44 8.87 -27.02
CA ASP A 208 -11.95 8.52 -28.36
C ASP A 208 -13.20 7.63 -28.15
N ARG A 209 -14.35 8.20 -28.39
CA ARG A 209 -15.59 7.44 -28.54
C ARG A 209 -15.50 6.71 -29.89
N LYS A 210 -14.83 5.56 -29.92
CA LYS A 210 -15.06 4.63 -31.01
C LYS A 210 -16.47 4.10 -30.84
N GLY A 211 -17.30 4.53 -31.72
CA GLY A 211 -18.48 4.09 -32.40
C GLY A 211 -19.33 3.03 -31.77
N THR A 212 -20.57 3.37 -31.67
CA THR A 212 -21.75 2.53 -31.81
C THR A 212 -21.50 1.14 -32.33
#